data_fdca6f5d7e3c7c5e31093eda161839b7
#
_entry.id   fdca6f5d7e3c7c5e31093eda161839b7
#
_cell.length_a   1.000
_cell.length_b   1.000
_cell.length_c   1.000
_cell.angle_alpha   90.00
_cell.angle_beta   90.00
_cell.angle_gamma   90.00
#
_symmetry.space_group_name_H-M   'P 1'
#
loop_
_entity.id
_entity.type
_entity.pdbx_description
1 polymer ?
#
loop_
_entity_poly.entity_id
_entity_poly.type
_entity_poly.pdbx_seq_one_letter_code
_entity_poly.pdbx_strand_id
1 'polypeptide(L)'
;MDKKLITVTSPLLPNLDDFHAELQKIWASMWITNNGDYHKKLEAALAEYLKVPYVSLFTNGTLPLLTALQALRVTGEVITTPYSFVATTHSIWWNGCKPVFVDIDPATGNLDPNKIEAAITPKTTAIMPVHVYGKPCDTKAIQDIADKYGLKVIYDAAHAFGVEVNGESILNAGDMSTLSFHATKVYNTIEGGAMIMHDEKTKKRIDYLKNFGFAGETEVVGPGINSKMDEMRSAYGLLNLKQVDAAIEARHQVAIKYREALRNVEGITFFDDMPGVRHNYSYFPIFIDAQKYGMTRDELYAKMKSQNVLGRRYFYPLISEFSTYRGLESADPTNLPNAHKMADSVICLPMHHALSDEDIQRTLDCILK
;
A
#
# COMPACT_ATOMS: atom_id res chain seq x y z
N MET A 1 -5.18 36.09 -9.81
CA MET A 1 -5.97 34.86 -9.74
C MET A 1 -5.18 33.85 -8.91
N ASP A 2 -5.77 33.32 -7.87
CA ASP A 2 -5.11 32.25 -7.10
C ASP A 2 -4.88 31.03 -8.00
N LYS A 3 -3.64 30.58 -8.06
CA LYS A 3 -3.29 29.39 -8.86
C LYS A 3 -4.02 28.18 -8.28
N LYS A 4 -4.64 27.36 -9.14
CA LYS A 4 -5.28 26.08 -8.77
C LYS A 4 -4.34 25.26 -7.91
N LEU A 5 -4.85 24.68 -6.82
CA LEU A 5 -4.10 23.75 -5.97
C LEU A 5 -3.85 22.42 -6.71
N ILE A 6 -2.60 21.97 -6.76
CA ILE A 6 -2.22 20.67 -7.29
C ILE A 6 -1.98 19.74 -6.08
N THR A 7 -2.77 18.68 -5.99
CA THR A 7 -2.70 17.71 -4.92
C THR A 7 -1.77 16.53 -5.27
N VAL A 8 -1.23 15.85 -4.27
CA VAL A 8 -0.35 14.68 -4.47
C VAL A 8 -1.11 13.50 -5.11
N THR A 9 -2.36 13.31 -4.70
CA THR A 9 -3.25 12.26 -5.20
C THR A 9 -4.61 12.87 -5.55
N SER A 10 -5.31 12.23 -6.48
CA SER A 10 -6.71 12.54 -6.80
C SER A 10 -7.48 11.21 -6.86
N PRO A 11 -8.66 11.11 -6.25
CA PRO A 11 -9.44 9.89 -6.28
C PRO A 11 -9.90 9.59 -7.72
N LEU A 12 -9.84 8.30 -8.09
CA LEU A 12 -10.52 7.80 -9.27
C LEU A 12 -12.02 7.71 -8.94
N LEU A 13 -12.85 8.45 -9.69
CA LEU A 13 -14.29 8.51 -9.47
C LEU A 13 -15.01 7.82 -10.61
N PRO A 14 -16.02 6.97 -10.34
CA PRO A 14 -16.90 6.46 -11.38
C PRO A 14 -17.80 7.56 -11.92
N ASN A 15 -18.41 7.33 -13.08
CA ASN A 15 -19.46 8.22 -13.56
C ASN A 15 -20.61 8.24 -12.53
N LEU A 16 -21.11 9.45 -12.22
CA LEU A 16 -22.11 9.63 -11.15
C LEU A 16 -23.47 9.01 -11.53
N ASP A 17 -23.87 9.10 -12.81
CA ASP A 17 -25.15 8.53 -13.27
C ASP A 17 -25.10 7.00 -13.25
N ASP A 18 -23.98 6.39 -13.64
CA ASP A 18 -23.78 4.95 -13.54
C ASP A 18 -23.85 4.49 -12.08
N PHE A 19 -23.19 5.23 -11.17
CA PHE A 19 -23.24 4.89 -9.76
C PHE A 19 -24.63 5.07 -9.16
N HIS A 20 -25.35 6.14 -9.56
CA HIS A 20 -26.73 6.34 -9.18
C HIS A 20 -27.64 5.17 -9.63
N ALA A 21 -27.46 4.69 -10.86
CA ALA A 21 -28.21 3.54 -11.36
C ALA A 21 -27.95 2.26 -10.54
N GLU A 22 -26.70 2.04 -10.12
CA GLU A 22 -26.39 0.89 -9.23
C GLU A 22 -26.98 1.08 -7.82
N LEU A 23 -26.97 2.31 -7.27
CA LEU A 23 -27.65 2.59 -5.99
C LEU A 23 -29.15 2.30 -6.03
N GLN A 24 -29.86 2.64 -7.12
CA GLN A 24 -31.26 2.32 -7.28
C GLN A 24 -31.53 0.82 -7.19
N LYS A 25 -30.66 -0.02 -7.78
CA LYS A 25 -30.78 -1.50 -7.70
C LYS A 25 -30.56 -2.00 -6.27
N ILE A 26 -29.55 -1.43 -5.56
CA ILE A 26 -29.29 -1.77 -4.16
C ILE A 26 -30.49 -1.40 -3.29
N TRP A 27 -31.08 -0.20 -3.48
CA TRP A 27 -32.28 0.22 -2.75
C TRP A 27 -33.47 -0.71 -3.01
N ALA A 28 -33.69 -1.09 -4.27
CA ALA A 28 -34.76 -2.01 -4.63
C ALA A 28 -34.59 -3.40 -4.01
N SER A 29 -33.34 -3.85 -3.82
CA SER A 29 -33.06 -5.14 -3.18
C SER A 29 -33.26 -5.13 -1.66
N MET A 30 -33.23 -3.97 -1.03
CA MET A 30 -33.20 -3.74 0.43
C MET A 30 -32.05 -4.49 1.15
N TRP A 31 -31.02 -4.92 0.40
CA TRP A 31 -29.84 -5.60 0.94
C TRP A 31 -28.62 -4.71 0.78
N ILE A 32 -28.18 -4.07 1.85
CA ILE A 32 -27.15 -3.01 1.82
C ILE A 32 -25.80 -3.42 2.42
N THR A 33 -25.70 -4.57 3.07
CA THR A 33 -24.48 -5.10 3.70
C THR A 33 -24.57 -6.63 3.88
N ASN A 34 -23.63 -7.23 4.64
CA ASN A 34 -23.62 -8.65 4.97
C ASN A 34 -23.52 -9.59 3.76
N ASN A 35 -22.45 -9.38 2.97
CA ASN A 35 -22.10 -10.27 1.87
C ASN A 35 -23.21 -10.43 0.81
N GLY A 36 -23.73 -9.28 0.36
CA GLY A 36 -24.74 -9.21 -0.70
C GLY A 36 -24.16 -9.44 -2.10
N ASP A 37 -24.97 -9.15 -3.12
CA ASP A 37 -24.64 -9.45 -4.52
C ASP A 37 -23.44 -8.63 -5.04
N TYR A 38 -23.38 -7.33 -4.72
CA TYR A 38 -22.28 -6.48 -5.17
C TYR A 38 -20.97 -6.86 -4.49
N HIS A 39 -21.02 -7.21 -3.21
CA HIS A 39 -19.87 -7.71 -2.47
C HIS A 39 -19.26 -8.94 -3.16
N LYS A 40 -20.09 -9.95 -3.46
CA LYS A 40 -19.66 -11.18 -4.14
C LYS A 40 -19.15 -10.92 -5.56
N LYS A 41 -19.86 -10.07 -6.32
CA LYS A 41 -19.44 -9.67 -7.67
C LYS A 41 -18.07 -8.96 -7.64
N LEU A 42 -17.84 -8.09 -6.66
CA LEU A 42 -16.56 -7.40 -6.54
C LEU A 42 -15.44 -8.35 -6.13
N GLU A 43 -15.66 -9.28 -5.18
CA GLU A 43 -14.66 -10.31 -4.84
C GLU A 43 -14.26 -11.12 -6.09
N ALA A 44 -15.23 -11.57 -6.88
CA ALA A 44 -14.98 -12.33 -8.11
C ALA A 44 -14.24 -11.50 -9.18
N ALA A 45 -14.69 -10.27 -9.42
CA ALA A 45 -14.07 -9.39 -10.41
C ALA A 45 -12.63 -9.01 -10.03
N LEU A 46 -12.36 -8.78 -8.73
CA LEU A 46 -11.00 -8.52 -8.25
C LEU A 46 -10.11 -9.75 -8.33
N ALA A 47 -10.62 -10.95 -8.02
CA ALA A 47 -9.85 -12.19 -8.16
C ALA A 47 -9.42 -12.42 -9.61
N GLU A 48 -10.32 -12.19 -10.57
CA GLU A 48 -10.03 -12.28 -12.00
C GLU A 48 -9.01 -11.20 -12.44
N TYR A 49 -9.28 -9.92 -12.14
CA TYR A 49 -8.42 -8.81 -12.54
C TYR A 49 -7.00 -8.90 -11.96
N LEU A 50 -6.90 -9.26 -10.68
CA LEU A 50 -5.62 -9.36 -9.98
C LEU A 50 -4.91 -10.70 -10.22
N LYS A 51 -5.53 -11.65 -10.94
CA LYS A 51 -5.00 -13.00 -11.20
C LYS A 51 -4.61 -13.73 -9.90
N VAL A 52 -5.52 -13.69 -8.93
CA VAL A 52 -5.33 -14.31 -7.61
C VAL A 52 -6.45 -15.31 -7.32
N PRO A 53 -6.18 -16.38 -6.53
CA PRO A 53 -7.17 -17.43 -6.34
C PRO A 53 -8.36 -17.00 -5.47
N TYR A 54 -8.13 -16.25 -4.41
CA TYR A 54 -9.18 -15.84 -3.47
C TYR A 54 -8.98 -14.42 -2.97
N VAL A 55 -10.08 -13.67 -2.90
CA VAL A 55 -10.15 -12.30 -2.36
C VAL A 55 -11.21 -12.26 -1.25
N SER A 56 -10.92 -11.58 -0.15
CA SER A 56 -11.89 -11.23 0.88
C SER A 56 -11.91 -9.73 1.08
N LEU A 57 -13.07 -9.08 0.96
CA LEU A 57 -13.23 -7.64 1.05
C LEU A 57 -13.38 -7.16 2.49
N PHE A 58 -12.80 -5.99 2.77
CA PHE A 58 -12.80 -5.31 4.07
C PHE A 58 -13.19 -3.83 3.95
N THR A 59 -13.60 -3.24 5.07
CA THR A 59 -13.99 -1.80 5.14
C THR A 59 -12.82 -0.82 4.98
N ASN A 60 -11.57 -1.25 5.17
CA ASN A 60 -10.35 -0.46 4.99
C ASN A 60 -9.13 -1.38 4.87
N GLY A 61 -7.94 -0.80 4.62
CA GLY A 61 -6.70 -1.56 4.45
C GLY A 61 -6.02 -2.00 5.76
N THR A 62 -6.42 -1.48 6.92
CA THR A 62 -5.81 -1.84 8.22
C THR A 62 -6.37 -3.14 8.78
N LEU A 63 -7.69 -3.32 8.67
CA LEU A 63 -8.36 -4.50 9.22
C LEU A 63 -7.93 -5.83 8.58
N PRO A 64 -7.61 -5.92 7.27
CA PRO A 64 -7.03 -7.15 6.74
C PRO A 64 -5.65 -7.47 7.33
N LEU A 65 -4.78 -6.48 7.62
CA LEU A 65 -3.51 -6.73 8.31
C LEU A 65 -3.73 -7.32 9.71
N LEU A 66 -4.64 -6.73 10.49
CA LEU A 66 -5.03 -7.25 11.81
C LEU A 66 -5.57 -8.68 11.72
N THR A 67 -6.46 -8.94 10.75
CA THR A 67 -7.10 -10.23 10.56
C THR A 67 -6.13 -11.30 10.07
N ALA A 68 -5.13 -10.94 9.24
CA ALA A 68 -4.09 -11.86 8.76
C ALA A 68 -3.26 -12.41 9.91
N LEU A 69 -2.80 -11.53 10.81
CA LEU A 69 -2.05 -11.93 12.00
C LEU A 69 -2.84 -12.90 12.89
N GLN A 70 -4.14 -12.62 13.11
CA GLN A 70 -5.03 -13.50 13.86
C GLN A 70 -5.27 -14.85 13.15
N ALA A 71 -5.52 -14.82 11.84
CA ALA A 71 -5.80 -16.02 11.05
C ALA A 71 -4.60 -16.98 11.02
N LEU A 72 -3.41 -16.44 10.91
CA LEU A 72 -2.15 -17.19 10.92
C LEU A 72 -1.63 -17.50 12.33
N ARG A 73 -2.35 -17.05 13.38
CA ARG A 73 -1.97 -17.25 14.80
C ARG A 73 -0.57 -16.70 15.11
N VAL A 74 -0.23 -15.58 14.53
CA VAL A 74 1.05 -14.90 14.76
C VAL A 74 1.11 -14.40 16.20
N THR A 75 2.23 -14.65 16.88
CA THR A 75 2.52 -14.24 18.27
C THR A 75 3.97 -13.78 18.39
N GLY A 76 4.36 -13.26 19.54
CA GLY A 76 5.76 -12.89 19.79
C GLY A 76 6.26 -11.72 18.96
N GLU A 77 7.24 -11.93 18.10
CA GLU A 77 7.90 -10.88 17.33
C GLU A 77 7.57 -10.99 15.84
N VAL A 78 7.35 -9.84 15.20
CA VAL A 78 7.12 -9.72 13.75
C VAL A 78 8.14 -8.76 13.16
N ILE A 79 8.95 -9.24 12.23
CA ILE A 79 9.92 -8.43 11.51
C ILE A 79 9.18 -7.58 10.47
N THR A 80 9.49 -6.28 10.43
CA THR A 80 8.92 -5.33 9.47
C THR A 80 9.87 -4.19 9.17
N THR A 81 9.47 -3.25 8.30
CA THR A 81 10.23 -2.07 7.94
C THR A 81 9.78 -0.83 8.72
N PRO A 82 10.67 0.11 9.08
CA PRO A 82 10.26 1.40 9.61
C PRO A 82 9.77 2.37 8.52
N TYR A 83 10.07 2.07 7.24
CA TYR A 83 9.79 2.92 6.07
C TYR A 83 8.48 2.52 5.40
N SER A 84 7.36 2.79 6.08
CA SER A 84 6.01 2.48 5.64
C SER A 84 4.99 3.44 6.25
N PHE A 85 3.73 3.29 5.87
CA PHE A 85 2.62 3.90 6.60
C PHE A 85 2.42 3.19 7.94
N VAL A 86 2.07 3.93 8.96
CA VAL A 86 2.00 3.46 10.34
C VAL A 86 1.06 2.26 10.57
N ALA A 87 0.07 2.07 9.70
CA ALA A 87 -0.88 0.95 9.81
C ALA A 87 -0.20 -0.42 9.80
N THR A 88 0.91 -0.59 9.05
CA THR A 88 1.71 -1.81 9.05
C THR A 88 2.14 -2.19 10.46
N THR A 89 2.81 -1.29 11.17
CA THR A 89 3.31 -1.54 12.52
C THR A 89 2.20 -1.52 13.57
N HIS A 90 1.21 -0.65 13.43
CA HIS A 90 0.07 -0.63 14.35
C HIS A 90 -0.70 -1.94 14.34
N SER A 91 -0.84 -2.62 13.20
CA SER A 91 -1.52 -3.90 13.13
C SER A 91 -0.80 -4.99 13.94
N ILE A 92 0.53 -4.97 13.94
CA ILE A 92 1.37 -5.87 14.76
C ILE A 92 1.14 -5.60 16.25
N TRP A 93 1.21 -4.32 16.64
CA TRP A 93 1.04 -3.89 18.03
C TRP A 93 -0.35 -4.21 18.58
N TRP A 94 -1.41 -3.94 17.80
CA TRP A 94 -2.79 -4.24 18.19
C TRP A 94 -3.08 -5.74 18.35
N ASN A 95 -2.28 -6.60 17.71
CA ASN A 95 -2.35 -8.05 17.90
C ASN A 95 -1.52 -8.56 19.09
N GLY A 96 -0.96 -7.67 19.92
CA GLY A 96 -0.12 -8.04 21.04
C GLY A 96 1.25 -8.59 20.64
N CYS A 97 1.65 -8.40 19.39
CA CYS A 97 2.97 -8.76 18.89
C CYS A 97 3.95 -7.58 19.00
N LYS A 98 5.23 -7.89 19.15
CA LYS A 98 6.30 -6.88 19.16
C LYS A 98 6.83 -6.67 17.73
N PRO A 99 6.76 -5.45 17.16
CA PRO A 99 7.42 -5.18 15.90
C PRO A 99 8.94 -5.15 16.07
N VAL A 100 9.65 -5.72 15.11
CA VAL A 100 11.11 -5.69 15.01
C VAL A 100 11.46 -5.01 13.69
N PHE A 101 12.01 -3.82 13.77
CA PHE A 101 12.39 -3.05 12.58
C PHE A 101 13.70 -3.57 12.00
N VAL A 102 13.71 -3.76 10.69
CA VAL A 102 14.88 -4.08 9.88
C VAL A 102 15.01 -3.03 8.79
N ASP A 103 16.24 -2.62 8.51
CA ASP A 103 16.55 -1.56 7.56
C ASP A 103 16.15 -1.93 6.12
N ILE A 104 16.13 -0.96 5.26
CA ILE A 104 15.70 -1.09 3.86
C ILE A 104 16.89 -1.23 2.90
N ASP A 105 16.62 -1.82 1.75
CA ASP A 105 17.47 -1.73 0.58
C ASP A 105 17.34 -0.33 -0.06
N PRO A 106 18.41 0.47 -0.14
CA PRO A 106 18.36 1.81 -0.68
C PRO A 106 18.00 1.87 -2.16
N ALA A 107 18.14 0.78 -2.92
CA ALA A 107 17.79 0.72 -4.33
C ALA A 107 16.27 0.58 -4.57
N THR A 108 15.55 0.10 -3.59
CA THR A 108 14.10 -0.18 -3.71
C THR A 108 13.23 0.52 -2.69
N GLY A 109 13.77 0.84 -1.51
CA GLY A 109 13.02 1.32 -0.35
C GLY A 109 12.28 0.22 0.41
N ASN A 110 12.36 -1.03 -0.05
CA ASN A 110 11.75 -2.20 0.58
C ASN A 110 12.64 -2.78 1.68
N LEU A 111 12.05 -3.62 2.54
CA LEU A 111 12.77 -4.39 3.55
C LEU A 111 13.95 -5.15 2.92
N ASP A 112 15.17 -4.95 3.44
CA ASP A 112 16.39 -5.60 2.93
C ASP A 112 16.45 -7.06 3.40
N PRO A 113 16.27 -8.05 2.50
CA PRO A 113 16.29 -9.46 2.90
C PRO A 113 17.62 -9.90 3.51
N ASN A 114 18.74 -9.26 3.14
CA ASN A 114 20.07 -9.60 3.67
C ASN A 114 20.23 -9.26 5.17
N LYS A 115 19.33 -8.45 5.71
CA LYS A 115 19.35 -8.03 7.11
C LYS A 115 18.33 -8.77 7.98
N ILE A 116 17.42 -9.54 7.37
CA ILE A 116 16.33 -10.22 8.08
C ILE A 116 16.87 -11.28 9.05
N GLU A 117 17.78 -12.15 8.60
CA GLU A 117 18.27 -13.26 9.43
C GLU A 117 18.91 -12.79 10.73
N ALA A 118 19.64 -11.68 10.72
CA ALA A 118 20.27 -11.11 11.90
C ALA A 118 19.26 -10.60 12.95
N ALA A 119 18.02 -10.34 12.56
CA ALA A 119 16.94 -9.87 13.43
C ALA A 119 16.06 -11.01 13.98
N ILE A 120 16.26 -12.24 13.52
CA ILE A 120 15.47 -13.41 13.95
C ILE A 120 15.88 -13.84 15.35
N THR A 121 14.90 -13.99 16.23
CA THR A 121 15.02 -14.54 17.57
C THR A 121 14.12 -15.77 17.74
N PRO A 122 14.26 -16.55 18.82
CA PRO A 122 13.31 -17.63 19.11
C PRO A 122 11.85 -17.20 19.30
N LYS A 123 11.59 -15.87 19.39
CA LYS A 123 10.24 -15.29 19.50
C LYS A 123 9.69 -14.82 18.15
N THR A 124 10.51 -14.77 17.12
CA THR A 124 10.08 -14.35 15.77
C THR A 124 9.18 -15.40 15.16
N THR A 125 7.99 -15.01 14.70
CA THR A 125 7.01 -15.93 14.11
C THR A 125 6.52 -15.48 12.73
N ALA A 126 6.76 -14.22 12.36
CA ALA A 126 6.36 -13.71 11.05
C ALA A 126 7.28 -12.60 10.53
N ILE A 127 7.23 -12.42 9.22
CA ILE A 127 7.78 -11.27 8.50
C ILE A 127 6.60 -10.55 7.85
N MET A 128 6.54 -9.22 8.02
CA MET A 128 5.54 -8.35 7.39
C MET A 128 6.25 -7.30 6.52
N PRO A 129 6.66 -7.66 5.30
CA PRO A 129 7.29 -6.74 4.37
C PRO A 129 6.23 -5.85 3.70
N VAL A 130 6.68 -4.73 3.15
CA VAL A 130 5.82 -3.77 2.45
C VAL A 130 6.31 -3.61 1.02
N HIS A 131 5.42 -3.69 0.03
CA HIS A 131 5.71 -3.28 -1.34
C HIS A 131 5.64 -1.76 -1.44
N VAL A 132 6.72 -1.09 -1.00
CA VAL A 132 6.76 0.37 -0.89
C VAL A 132 6.58 1.02 -2.27
N TYR A 133 5.66 1.99 -2.36
CA TYR A 133 5.26 2.67 -3.61
C TYR A 133 4.74 1.72 -4.71
N GLY A 134 4.43 0.48 -4.39
CA GLY A 134 4.07 -0.56 -5.36
C GLY A 134 5.29 -1.25 -6.00
N LYS A 135 6.52 -0.96 -5.56
CA LYS A 135 7.71 -1.71 -6.01
C LYS A 135 7.75 -3.09 -5.36
N PRO A 136 7.94 -4.17 -6.13
CA PRO A 136 8.07 -5.51 -5.57
C PRO A 136 9.22 -5.63 -4.57
N CYS A 137 8.96 -6.25 -3.42
CA CYS A 137 10.03 -6.81 -2.58
C CYS A 137 10.74 -7.96 -3.33
N ASP A 138 11.93 -8.34 -2.89
CA ASP A 138 12.52 -9.63 -3.26
C ASP A 138 11.76 -10.75 -2.55
N THR A 139 10.63 -11.14 -3.15
CA THR A 139 9.72 -12.11 -2.57
C THR A 139 10.34 -13.49 -2.45
N LYS A 140 11.27 -13.83 -3.37
CA LYS A 140 11.98 -15.12 -3.33
C LYS A 140 12.93 -15.17 -2.14
N ALA A 141 13.80 -14.19 -1.97
CA ALA A 141 14.73 -14.16 -0.85
C ALA A 141 14.02 -14.14 0.49
N ILE A 142 12.91 -13.39 0.63
CA ILE A 142 12.10 -13.36 1.85
C ILE A 142 11.47 -14.73 2.11
N GLN A 143 10.95 -15.41 1.09
CA GLN A 143 10.34 -16.73 1.24
C GLN A 143 11.38 -17.78 1.62
N ASP A 144 12.57 -17.78 1.00
CA ASP A 144 13.67 -18.70 1.33
C ASP A 144 14.06 -18.57 2.82
N ILE A 145 14.08 -17.35 3.37
CA ILE A 145 14.32 -17.09 4.80
C ILE A 145 13.15 -17.61 5.64
N ALA A 146 11.92 -17.29 5.24
CA ALA A 146 10.73 -17.72 5.98
C ALA A 146 10.64 -19.25 6.07
N ASP A 147 10.91 -19.95 4.98
CA ASP A 147 10.92 -21.42 4.93
C ASP A 147 12.00 -22.01 5.83
N LYS A 148 13.20 -21.42 5.82
CA LYS A 148 14.33 -21.85 6.64
C LYS A 148 14.03 -21.77 8.15
N TYR A 149 13.30 -20.74 8.56
CA TYR A 149 13.01 -20.49 9.98
C TYR A 149 11.56 -20.80 10.39
N GLY A 150 10.73 -21.31 9.49
CA GLY A 150 9.33 -21.64 9.74
C GLY A 150 8.45 -20.41 10.05
N LEU A 151 8.76 -19.26 9.43
CA LEU A 151 8.06 -18.00 9.66
C LEU A 151 6.89 -17.83 8.69
N LYS A 152 5.88 -17.06 9.12
CA LYS A 152 4.79 -16.62 8.26
C LYS A 152 5.18 -15.34 7.50
N VAL A 153 4.69 -15.19 6.26
CA VAL A 153 4.91 -13.98 5.47
C VAL A 153 3.59 -13.33 5.11
N ILE A 154 3.39 -12.09 5.56
CA ILE A 154 2.20 -11.27 5.29
C ILE A 154 2.66 -10.01 4.57
N TYR A 155 2.34 -9.86 3.28
CA TYR A 155 2.68 -8.64 2.55
C TYR A 155 1.67 -7.53 2.79
N ASP A 156 2.16 -6.37 3.27
CA ASP A 156 1.43 -5.12 3.12
C ASP A 156 1.61 -4.62 1.68
N ALA A 157 0.62 -4.91 0.86
CA ALA A 157 0.57 -4.55 -0.55
C ALA A 157 -0.34 -3.35 -0.82
N ALA A 158 -0.55 -2.48 0.19
CA ALA A 158 -1.46 -1.33 0.10
C ALA A 158 -1.20 -0.40 -1.11
N HIS A 159 0.00 -0.43 -1.69
CA HIS A 159 0.41 0.35 -2.86
C HIS A 159 0.51 -0.48 -4.14
N ALA A 160 0.26 -1.78 -4.09
CA ALA A 160 0.64 -2.72 -5.14
C ALA A 160 -0.56 -3.29 -5.94
N PHE A 161 -1.69 -2.58 -5.98
CA PHE A 161 -2.84 -2.97 -6.78
C PHE A 161 -2.47 -3.13 -8.27
N GLY A 162 -2.72 -4.30 -8.84
CA GLY A 162 -2.45 -4.59 -10.25
C GLY A 162 -0.97 -4.65 -10.65
N VAL A 163 -0.04 -4.70 -9.69
CA VAL A 163 1.39 -4.87 -9.97
C VAL A 163 1.70 -6.34 -10.27
N GLU A 164 2.43 -6.57 -11.36
CA GLU A 164 2.85 -7.89 -11.81
C GLU A 164 4.38 -7.95 -11.98
N VAL A 165 4.95 -9.11 -11.75
CA VAL A 165 6.36 -9.44 -12.05
C VAL A 165 6.38 -10.59 -13.04
N ASN A 166 6.95 -10.37 -14.24
CA ASN A 166 6.96 -11.35 -15.33
C ASN A 166 5.58 -11.92 -15.70
N GLY A 167 4.51 -11.10 -15.58
CA GLY A 167 3.13 -11.46 -15.90
C GLY A 167 2.35 -12.12 -14.76
N GLU A 168 2.98 -12.36 -13.61
CA GLU A 168 2.35 -12.90 -12.42
C GLU A 168 2.09 -11.82 -11.36
N SER A 169 0.94 -11.88 -10.71
CA SER A 169 0.59 -10.95 -9.63
C SER A 169 1.53 -11.11 -8.44
N ILE A 170 2.10 -10.00 -7.96
CA ILE A 170 2.94 -10.05 -6.74
C ILE A 170 2.13 -10.38 -5.48
N LEU A 171 0.82 -10.28 -5.56
CA LEU A 171 -0.09 -10.62 -4.46
C LEU A 171 -0.17 -12.13 -4.19
N ASN A 172 0.38 -12.95 -5.09
CA ASN A 172 0.49 -14.40 -4.90
C ASN A 172 1.69 -14.81 -4.04
N ALA A 173 2.53 -13.86 -3.61
CA ALA A 173 3.66 -14.16 -2.74
C ALA A 173 3.26 -14.24 -1.25
N GLY A 174 4.00 -15.04 -0.48
CA GLY A 174 3.82 -15.22 0.97
C GLY A 174 2.57 -16.02 1.34
N ASP A 175 2.22 -16.03 2.63
CA ASP A 175 1.00 -16.70 3.12
C ASP A 175 -0.26 -15.86 2.81
N MET A 176 -0.16 -14.53 2.87
CA MET A 176 -1.25 -13.58 2.59
C MET A 176 -0.70 -12.24 2.08
N SER A 177 -1.48 -11.55 1.25
CA SER A 177 -1.25 -10.16 0.87
C SER A 177 -2.46 -9.30 1.19
N THR A 178 -2.24 -8.04 1.59
CA THR A 178 -3.33 -7.11 1.94
C THR A 178 -3.30 -5.88 1.05
N LEU A 179 -4.47 -5.43 0.61
CA LEU A 179 -4.65 -4.23 -0.20
C LEU A 179 -5.44 -3.16 0.55
N SER A 180 -5.14 -1.92 0.23
CA SER A 180 -5.93 -0.75 0.64
C SER A 180 -6.65 -0.16 -0.56
N PHE A 181 -7.95 0.11 -0.41
CA PHE A 181 -8.79 0.78 -1.40
C PHE A 181 -9.24 2.17 -0.89
N HIS A 182 -8.42 2.79 -0.06
CA HIS A 182 -8.62 4.18 0.36
C HIS A 182 -8.61 5.11 -0.86
N ALA A 183 -9.35 6.22 -0.82
CA ALA A 183 -9.53 7.17 -1.92
C ALA A 183 -8.23 7.71 -2.55
N THR A 184 -7.11 7.68 -1.83
CA THR A 184 -5.79 8.10 -2.36
C THR A 184 -5.08 7.05 -3.19
N LYS A 185 -5.55 5.80 -3.21
CA LYS A 185 -4.91 4.69 -3.93
C LYS A 185 -5.25 4.71 -5.41
N VAL A 186 -4.49 3.96 -6.20
CA VAL A 186 -4.69 3.83 -7.66
C VAL A 186 -6.09 3.31 -8.00
N TYR A 187 -6.51 2.28 -7.28
CA TYR A 187 -7.87 1.76 -7.25
C TYR A 187 -8.47 2.03 -5.87
N ASN A 188 -9.73 2.46 -5.82
CA ASN A 188 -10.37 2.79 -4.54
C ASN A 188 -11.87 2.43 -4.52
N THR A 189 -12.37 2.27 -3.31
CA THR A 189 -13.80 2.11 -2.98
C THR A 189 -14.23 3.16 -1.96
N ILE A 190 -13.70 4.40 -2.08
CA ILE A 190 -13.79 5.49 -1.08
C ILE A 190 -12.94 5.13 0.15
N GLU A 191 -13.42 4.22 0.94
CA GLU A 191 -12.74 3.43 1.96
C GLU A 191 -12.95 1.96 1.64
N GLY A 192 -11.91 1.15 1.80
CA GLY A 192 -11.96 -0.29 1.57
C GLY A 192 -10.59 -0.93 1.66
N GLY A 193 -10.61 -2.24 1.55
CA GLY A 193 -9.42 -3.07 1.48
C GLY A 193 -9.76 -4.50 1.10
N ALA A 194 -8.75 -5.28 0.88
CA ALA A 194 -8.90 -6.69 0.58
C ALA A 194 -7.74 -7.50 1.19
N MET A 195 -7.99 -8.77 1.37
CA MET A 195 -6.99 -9.78 1.66
C MET A 195 -7.00 -10.83 0.56
N ILE A 196 -5.82 -11.20 0.12
CA ILE A 196 -5.57 -12.28 -0.83
C ILE A 196 -5.04 -13.49 -0.05
N MET A 197 -5.54 -14.67 -0.35
CA MET A 197 -5.15 -15.95 0.21
C MET A 197 -5.17 -17.03 -0.86
N HIS A 198 -4.56 -18.19 -0.58
CA HIS A 198 -4.24 -19.19 -1.62
C HIS A 198 -5.13 -20.42 -1.61
N ASP A 199 -5.96 -20.60 -0.58
CA ASP A 199 -6.85 -21.75 -0.46
C ASP A 199 -8.23 -21.38 0.10
N GLU A 200 -9.23 -22.19 -0.24
CA GLU A 200 -10.63 -21.98 0.14
C GLU A 200 -10.85 -22.05 1.67
N LYS A 201 -10.11 -22.92 2.37
CA LYS A 201 -10.25 -23.07 3.82
C LYS A 201 -9.81 -21.80 4.54
N THR A 202 -8.73 -21.21 4.09
CA THR A 202 -8.24 -19.92 4.61
C THR A 202 -9.22 -18.79 4.26
N LYS A 203 -9.73 -18.73 3.01
CA LYS A 203 -10.78 -17.78 2.61
C LYS A 203 -11.98 -17.86 3.55
N LYS A 204 -12.50 -19.06 3.79
CA LYS A 204 -13.65 -19.29 4.66
C LYS A 204 -13.37 -18.84 6.11
N ARG A 205 -12.18 -19.14 6.62
CA ARG A 205 -11.76 -18.66 7.95
C ARG A 205 -11.70 -17.14 8.05
N ILE A 206 -11.15 -16.46 7.03
CA ILE A 206 -11.10 -15.00 6.97
C ILE A 206 -12.50 -14.40 6.92
N ASP A 207 -13.41 -14.98 6.12
CA ASP A 207 -14.79 -14.51 6.02
C ASP A 207 -15.55 -14.63 7.34
N TYR A 208 -15.27 -15.66 8.14
CA TYR A 208 -15.79 -15.75 9.50
C TYR A 208 -15.20 -14.66 10.40
N LEU A 209 -13.87 -14.50 10.41
CA LEU A 209 -13.19 -13.54 11.27
C LEU A 209 -13.60 -12.09 10.97
N LYS A 210 -13.79 -11.71 9.68
CA LYS A 210 -14.27 -10.38 9.30
C LYS A 210 -15.74 -10.11 9.67
N ASN A 211 -16.46 -11.17 10.10
CA ASN A 211 -17.86 -11.12 10.53
C ASN A 211 -18.01 -11.69 11.94
N PHE A 212 -17.34 -11.10 12.92
CA PHE A 212 -17.40 -11.48 14.34
C PHE A 212 -17.02 -12.94 14.66
N GLY A 213 -16.50 -13.70 13.71
CA GLY A 213 -16.20 -15.12 13.86
C GLY A 213 -17.38 -16.04 13.63
N PHE A 214 -18.52 -15.55 13.13
CA PHE A 214 -19.71 -16.36 12.89
C PHE A 214 -19.53 -17.32 11.72
N ALA A 215 -19.67 -18.62 12.00
CA ALA A 215 -19.72 -19.70 11.01
C ALA A 215 -21.17 -20.11 10.67
N GLY A 216 -22.13 -19.53 11.35
CA GLY A 216 -23.57 -19.77 11.21
C GLY A 216 -24.32 -18.89 12.19
N GLU A 217 -25.60 -19.16 12.39
CA GLU A 217 -26.47 -18.34 13.27
C GLU A 217 -26.03 -18.41 14.74
N THR A 218 -25.55 -19.55 15.20
CA THR A 218 -25.28 -19.85 16.61
C THR A 218 -23.82 -20.27 16.88
N GLU A 219 -22.99 -20.39 15.85
CA GLU A 219 -21.62 -20.89 15.98
C GLU A 219 -20.59 -19.77 15.78
N VAL A 220 -19.70 -19.57 16.76
CA VAL A 220 -18.57 -18.66 16.69
C VAL A 220 -17.28 -19.46 16.74
N VAL A 221 -16.49 -19.43 15.65
CA VAL A 221 -15.27 -20.23 15.48
C VAL A 221 -13.98 -19.53 15.93
N GLY A 222 -14.06 -18.25 16.30
CA GLY A 222 -12.91 -17.47 16.79
C GLY A 222 -13.28 -16.03 17.08
N PRO A 223 -12.37 -15.28 17.76
CA PRO A 223 -12.57 -13.86 18.05
C PRO A 223 -12.45 -13.03 16.77
N GLY A 224 -13.57 -12.76 16.14
CA GLY A 224 -13.64 -11.95 14.93
C GLY A 224 -14.01 -10.50 15.22
N ILE A 225 -13.97 -9.69 14.18
CA ILE A 225 -14.31 -8.26 14.20
C ILE A 225 -15.35 -7.94 13.13
N ASN A 226 -15.98 -6.75 13.22
CA ASN A 226 -16.84 -6.26 12.14
C ASN A 226 -16.02 -5.47 11.13
N SER A 227 -15.68 -6.07 10.02
CA SER A 227 -14.86 -5.44 8.97
C SER A 227 -15.39 -5.67 7.55
N LYS A 228 -16.65 -6.08 7.43
CA LYS A 228 -17.29 -6.35 6.14
C LYS A 228 -17.49 -5.07 5.31
N MET A 229 -17.12 -5.10 4.05
CA MET A 229 -17.49 -4.06 3.08
C MET A 229 -18.99 -4.13 2.78
N ASP A 230 -19.62 -2.97 2.64
CA ASP A 230 -21.03 -2.82 2.28
C ASP A 230 -21.25 -2.89 0.76
N GLU A 231 -22.52 -2.95 0.34
CA GLU A 231 -22.92 -3.06 -1.07
C GLU A 231 -22.64 -1.77 -1.87
N MET A 232 -22.74 -0.60 -1.25
CA MET A 232 -22.54 0.68 -1.93
C MET A 232 -21.08 0.86 -2.34
N ARG A 233 -20.13 0.58 -1.43
CA ARG A 233 -18.70 0.61 -1.75
C ARG A 233 -18.31 -0.48 -2.72
N SER A 234 -18.96 -1.64 -2.66
CA SER A 234 -18.75 -2.72 -3.61
C SER A 234 -19.20 -2.36 -5.01
N ALA A 235 -20.36 -1.73 -5.17
CA ALA A 235 -20.85 -1.23 -6.46
C ALA A 235 -19.93 -0.13 -7.02
N TYR A 236 -19.51 0.81 -6.18
CA TYR A 236 -18.53 1.83 -6.53
C TYR A 236 -17.22 1.21 -7.04
N GLY A 237 -16.72 0.19 -6.34
CA GLY A 237 -15.52 -0.55 -6.72
C GLY A 237 -15.63 -1.25 -8.07
N LEU A 238 -16.77 -1.87 -8.36
CA LEU A 238 -17.01 -2.50 -9.65
C LEU A 238 -16.95 -1.50 -10.82
N LEU A 239 -17.49 -0.30 -10.62
CA LEU A 239 -17.41 0.75 -11.64
C LEU A 239 -15.97 1.27 -11.81
N ASN A 240 -15.24 1.48 -10.71
CA ASN A 240 -13.85 1.92 -10.76
C ASN A 240 -12.93 0.89 -11.40
N LEU A 241 -13.20 -0.40 -11.23
CA LEU A 241 -12.40 -1.46 -11.82
C LEU A 241 -12.38 -1.41 -13.35
N LYS A 242 -13.47 -0.92 -13.96
CA LYS A 242 -13.59 -0.78 -15.44
C LYS A 242 -12.66 0.28 -16.02
N GLN A 243 -12.18 1.22 -15.22
CA GLN A 243 -11.37 2.37 -15.69
C GLN A 243 -9.96 2.41 -15.08
N VAL A 244 -9.62 1.45 -14.21
CA VAL A 244 -8.34 1.49 -13.48
C VAL A 244 -7.12 1.36 -14.38
N ASP A 245 -7.18 0.58 -15.47
CA ASP A 245 -6.08 0.44 -16.42
C ASP A 245 -5.79 1.76 -17.15
N ALA A 246 -6.83 2.49 -17.56
CA ALA A 246 -6.67 3.81 -18.17
C ALA A 246 -6.05 4.80 -17.17
N ALA A 247 -6.43 4.70 -15.88
CA ALA A 247 -5.86 5.55 -14.83
C ALA A 247 -4.38 5.20 -14.55
N ILE A 248 -4.01 3.92 -14.61
CA ILE A 248 -2.61 3.47 -14.47
C ILE A 248 -1.79 3.97 -15.65
N GLU A 249 -2.30 3.86 -16.89
CA GLU A 249 -1.60 4.36 -18.08
C GLU A 249 -1.40 5.89 -18.02
N ALA A 250 -2.42 6.65 -17.61
CA ALA A 250 -2.27 8.10 -17.43
C ALA A 250 -1.16 8.43 -16.39
N ARG A 251 -1.05 7.68 -15.29
CA ARG A 251 0.04 7.82 -14.30
C ARG A 251 1.40 7.45 -14.90
N HIS A 252 1.47 6.43 -15.76
CA HIS A 252 2.67 6.07 -16.48
C HIS A 252 3.18 7.24 -17.33
N GLN A 253 2.30 7.89 -18.09
CA GLN A 253 2.65 9.06 -18.89
C GLN A 253 3.17 10.22 -18.04
N VAL A 254 2.60 10.45 -16.86
CA VAL A 254 3.14 11.42 -15.88
C VAL A 254 4.55 11.04 -15.43
N ALA A 255 4.77 9.75 -15.11
CA ALA A 255 6.08 9.26 -14.67
C ALA A 255 7.16 9.44 -15.75
N ILE A 256 6.83 9.17 -17.02
CA ILE A 256 7.74 9.40 -18.15
C ILE A 256 8.17 10.88 -18.20
N LYS A 257 7.21 11.82 -18.18
CA LYS A 257 7.50 13.27 -18.23
C LYS A 257 8.36 13.74 -17.06
N TYR A 258 8.11 13.25 -15.85
CA TYR A 258 8.95 13.57 -14.69
C TYR A 258 10.37 13.02 -14.86
N ARG A 259 10.53 11.78 -15.28
CA ARG A 259 11.85 11.19 -15.49
C ARG A 259 12.66 11.89 -16.56
N GLU A 260 12.04 12.24 -17.69
CA GLU A 260 12.68 12.99 -18.77
C GLU A 260 13.20 14.35 -18.26
N ALA A 261 12.39 15.09 -17.51
CA ALA A 261 12.73 16.42 -17.03
C ALA A 261 13.78 16.38 -15.88
N LEU A 262 13.76 15.35 -15.04
CA LEU A 262 14.57 15.30 -13.81
C LEU A 262 15.86 14.49 -13.95
N ARG A 263 16.06 13.70 -15.02
CA ARG A 263 17.19 12.78 -15.18
C ARG A 263 18.56 13.43 -15.07
N ASN A 264 18.70 14.66 -15.53
CA ASN A 264 19.95 15.40 -15.54
C ASN A 264 20.01 16.52 -14.48
N VAL A 265 19.08 16.52 -13.52
CA VAL A 265 19.09 17.52 -12.43
C VAL A 265 20.04 17.04 -11.35
N GLU A 266 21.13 17.77 -11.18
CA GLU A 266 22.15 17.43 -10.17
C GLU A 266 21.53 17.43 -8.77
N GLY A 267 21.82 16.37 -7.99
CA GLY A 267 21.32 16.21 -6.62
C GLY A 267 19.87 15.70 -6.52
N ILE A 268 19.20 15.38 -7.64
CA ILE A 268 17.91 14.71 -7.63
C ILE A 268 18.04 13.31 -8.20
N THR A 269 17.50 12.33 -7.47
CA THR A 269 17.40 10.95 -7.94
C THR A 269 15.97 10.45 -7.77
N PHE A 270 15.61 9.42 -8.52
CA PHE A 270 14.30 8.76 -8.49
C PHE A 270 14.45 7.28 -8.89
N PHE A 271 13.39 6.51 -8.70
CA PHE A 271 13.40 5.11 -9.14
C PHE A 271 13.05 5.01 -10.63
N ASP A 272 13.85 4.25 -11.38
CA ASP A 272 13.48 3.78 -12.73
C ASP A 272 12.54 2.57 -12.64
N ASP A 273 11.91 2.23 -13.78
CA ASP A 273 11.11 1.03 -13.89
C ASP A 273 11.99 -0.21 -13.76
N MET A 274 11.47 -1.22 -13.07
CA MET A 274 12.14 -2.51 -12.92
C MET A 274 11.86 -3.39 -14.14
N PRO A 275 12.86 -4.05 -14.71
CA PRO A 275 12.64 -4.99 -15.82
C PRO A 275 11.62 -6.08 -15.45
N GLY A 276 10.68 -6.37 -16.36
CA GLY A 276 9.66 -7.38 -16.16
C GLY A 276 8.54 -7.01 -15.19
N VAL A 277 8.53 -5.79 -14.65
CA VAL A 277 7.50 -5.32 -13.74
C VAL A 277 6.47 -4.46 -14.47
N ARG A 278 5.19 -4.87 -14.41
CA ARG A 278 4.05 -4.00 -14.69
C ARG A 278 3.75 -3.17 -13.45
N HIS A 279 4.19 -1.92 -13.44
CA HIS A 279 4.01 -1.01 -12.30
C HIS A 279 2.67 -0.27 -12.37
N ASN A 280 2.15 0.16 -11.22
CA ASN A 280 0.90 0.93 -11.15
C ASN A 280 1.10 2.43 -10.90
N TYR A 281 2.34 2.87 -10.72
CA TYR A 281 2.71 4.27 -10.50
C TYR A 281 1.91 4.93 -9.36
N SER A 282 1.80 4.23 -8.22
CA SER A 282 1.08 4.71 -7.04
C SER A 282 1.62 6.04 -6.52
N TYR A 283 2.94 6.20 -6.56
CA TYR A 283 3.68 7.40 -6.15
C TYR A 283 4.85 7.66 -7.09
N PHE A 284 5.34 8.90 -7.11
CA PHE A 284 6.59 9.27 -7.76
C PHE A 284 7.52 9.94 -6.74
N PRO A 285 8.30 9.15 -5.99
CA PRO A 285 9.28 9.69 -5.04
C PRO A 285 10.50 10.22 -5.78
N ILE A 286 10.96 11.39 -5.38
CA ILE A 286 12.29 11.91 -5.68
C ILE A 286 13.09 12.02 -4.40
N PHE A 287 14.41 11.85 -4.49
CA PHE A 287 15.33 11.92 -3.36
C PHE A 287 16.33 13.04 -3.60
N ILE A 288 16.53 13.87 -2.58
CA ILE A 288 17.28 15.12 -2.69
C ILE A 288 18.59 14.99 -1.93
N ASP A 289 19.70 15.15 -2.67
CA ASP A 289 21.01 15.41 -2.12
C ASP A 289 21.19 16.93 -2.02
N ALA A 290 21.00 17.47 -0.82
CA ALA A 290 21.00 18.92 -0.60
C ALA A 290 22.32 19.62 -0.97
N GLN A 291 23.45 18.91 -0.85
CA GLN A 291 24.77 19.49 -1.18
C GLN A 291 24.92 19.70 -2.69
N LYS A 292 24.38 18.80 -3.49
CA LYS A 292 24.46 18.88 -4.96
C LYS A 292 23.34 19.73 -5.54
N TYR A 293 22.11 19.56 -5.00
CA TYR A 293 20.94 20.29 -5.49
C TYR A 293 20.90 21.75 -5.03
N GLY A 294 21.60 22.09 -3.94
CA GLY A 294 21.63 23.45 -3.38
C GLY A 294 20.42 23.83 -2.52
N MET A 295 19.53 22.86 -2.24
CA MET A 295 18.35 23.04 -1.40
C MET A 295 18.01 21.73 -0.69
N THR A 296 17.61 21.82 0.58
CA THR A 296 17.14 20.66 1.34
C THR A 296 15.77 20.18 0.87
N ARG A 297 15.42 18.94 1.18
CA ARG A 297 14.10 18.38 0.98
C ARG A 297 12.98 19.26 1.57
N ASP A 298 13.20 19.81 2.78
CA ASP A 298 12.18 20.60 3.46
C ASP A 298 12.03 22.02 2.88
N GLU A 299 13.10 22.62 2.40
CA GLU A 299 13.05 23.88 1.66
C GLU A 299 12.32 23.71 0.34
N LEU A 300 12.60 22.65 -0.42
CA LEU A 300 11.84 22.34 -1.65
C LEU A 300 10.37 22.08 -1.34
N TYR A 301 10.05 21.33 -0.29
CA TYR A 301 8.69 21.10 0.15
C TYR A 301 7.94 22.40 0.46
N ALA A 302 8.59 23.32 1.17
CA ALA A 302 8.03 24.64 1.48
C ALA A 302 7.84 25.49 0.21
N LYS A 303 8.81 25.49 -0.71
CA LYS A 303 8.75 26.17 -2.01
C LYS A 303 7.58 25.67 -2.85
N MET A 304 7.41 24.35 -3.01
CA MET A 304 6.29 23.76 -3.71
C MET A 304 4.95 24.20 -3.12
N LYS A 305 4.82 24.11 -1.78
CA LYS A 305 3.61 24.50 -1.06
C LYS A 305 3.27 25.97 -1.26
N SER A 306 4.25 26.89 -1.28
CA SER A 306 4.05 28.31 -1.51
C SER A 306 3.53 28.62 -2.92
N GLN A 307 3.72 27.70 -3.87
CA GLN A 307 3.22 27.79 -5.25
C GLN A 307 1.92 27.01 -5.49
N ASN A 308 1.23 26.57 -4.42
CA ASN A 308 0.05 25.71 -4.47
C ASN A 308 0.30 24.35 -5.15
N VAL A 309 1.50 23.80 -5.02
CA VAL A 309 1.86 22.44 -5.42
C VAL A 309 2.17 21.63 -4.17
N LEU A 310 1.36 20.62 -3.87
CA LEU A 310 1.59 19.77 -2.71
C LEU A 310 2.54 18.63 -3.06
N GLY A 311 3.60 18.49 -2.28
CA GLY A 311 4.39 17.26 -2.20
C GLY A 311 4.00 16.45 -0.96
N ARG A 312 4.47 15.23 -0.84
CA ARG A 312 4.31 14.42 0.37
C ARG A 312 5.61 13.73 0.77
N ARG A 313 6.00 13.89 2.04
CA ARG A 313 7.22 13.27 2.58
C ARG A 313 6.89 11.83 3.02
N TYR A 314 6.68 10.93 2.08
CA TYR A 314 6.41 9.52 2.34
C TYR A 314 7.67 8.67 2.14
N PHE A 315 8.25 8.09 3.23
CA PHE A 315 7.67 8.08 4.56
C PHE A 315 8.60 8.82 5.53
N TYR A 316 8.12 9.93 6.04
CA TYR A 316 8.81 10.76 7.04
C TYR A 316 7.77 11.34 8.02
N PRO A 317 8.04 11.34 9.35
CA PRO A 317 9.15 10.63 9.99
C PRO A 317 9.02 9.10 9.89
N LEU A 318 10.09 8.36 10.17
CA LEU A 318 10.03 6.90 10.22
C LEU A 318 9.11 6.42 11.35
N ILE A 319 8.50 5.25 11.19
CA ILE A 319 7.65 4.66 12.24
C ILE A 319 8.46 4.42 13.53
N SER A 320 9.73 4.03 13.39
CA SER A 320 10.65 3.84 14.50
C SER A 320 10.89 5.09 15.38
N GLU A 321 10.61 6.28 14.84
CA GLU A 321 10.78 7.56 15.55
C GLU A 321 9.54 7.96 16.38
N PHE A 322 8.38 7.33 16.14
CA PHE A 322 7.18 7.65 16.90
C PHE A 322 7.31 7.26 18.37
N SER A 323 6.70 8.05 19.25
CA SER A 323 6.78 7.86 20.70
C SER A 323 6.40 6.44 21.16
N THR A 324 5.52 5.77 20.43
CA THR A 324 5.11 4.39 20.71
C THR A 324 6.23 3.37 20.45
N TYR A 325 7.11 3.62 19.49
CA TYR A 325 8.07 2.62 18.99
C TYR A 325 9.53 2.96 19.23
N ARG A 326 9.89 4.24 19.42
CA ARG A 326 11.28 4.70 19.54
C ARG A 326 12.05 4.09 20.72
N GLY A 327 11.37 3.47 21.67
CA GLY A 327 11.98 2.75 22.79
C GLY A 327 12.30 1.28 22.50
N LEU A 328 11.99 0.77 21.31
CA LEU A 328 12.37 -0.58 20.90
C LEU A 328 13.85 -0.61 20.53
N GLU A 329 14.55 -1.69 20.89
CA GLU A 329 15.97 -1.89 20.53
C GLU A 329 16.19 -1.82 19.02
N SER A 330 15.28 -2.41 18.23
CA SER A 330 15.33 -2.38 16.76
C SER A 330 15.04 -1.00 16.15
N ALA A 331 14.54 -0.03 16.95
CA ALA A 331 14.27 1.33 16.50
C ALA A 331 15.50 2.25 16.62
N ASP A 332 16.63 1.78 17.14
CA ASP A 332 17.86 2.57 17.23
C ASP A 332 18.28 3.01 15.81
N PRO A 333 18.51 4.31 15.59
CA PRO A 333 18.88 4.84 14.26
C PRO A 333 20.13 4.19 13.65
N THR A 334 21.07 3.70 14.48
CA THR A 334 22.28 3.01 14.00
C THR A 334 21.97 1.68 13.31
N ASN A 335 20.84 1.07 13.60
CA ASN A 335 20.36 -0.15 12.95
C ASN A 335 19.63 0.14 11.61
N LEU A 336 19.24 1.40 11.35
CA LEU A 336 18.32 1.80 10.27
C LEU A 336 18.90 2.92 9.37
N PRO A 337 20.22 2.92 9.04
CA PRO A 337 20.85 4.05 8.37
C PRO A 337 20.28 4.36 6.99
N ASN A 338 19.88 3.35 6.22
CA ASN A 338 19.31 3.54 4.88
C ASN A 338 17.90 4.13 4.96
N ALA A 339 17.08 3.65 5.91
CA ALA A 339 15.74 4.17 6.11
C ALA A 339 15.76 5.64 6.52
N HIS A 340 16.65 6.04 7.45
CA HIS A 340 16.83 7.44 7.84
C HIS A 340 17.27 8.30 6.67
N LYS A 341 18.31 7.89 5.93
CA LYS A 341 18.79 8.63 4.76
C LYS A 341 17.69 8.82 3.71
N MET A 342 16.90 7.78 3.45
CA MET A 342 15.82 7.86 2.49
C MET A 342 14.67 8.75 3.00
N ALA A 343 14.28 8.61 4.26
CA ALA A 343 13.23 9.43 4.88
C ALA A 343 13.59 10.92 4.88
N ASP A 344 14.86 11.28 5.14
CA ASP A 344 15.31 12.65 5.18
C ASP A 344 15.39 13.32 3.80
N SER A 345 15.45 12.55 2.74
CA SER A 345 15.62 13.04 1.36
C SER A 345 14.36 13.01 0.51
N VAL A 346 13.33 12.26 0.87
CA VAL A 346 12.19 11.94 0.00
C VAL A 346 11.12 13.04 -0.09
N ILE A 347 10.67 13.33 -1.31
CA ILE A 347 9.38 13.98 -1.60
C ILE A 347 8.69 13.17 -2.70
N CYS A 348 7.45 12.72 -2.46
CA CYS A 348 6.58 12.23 -3.51
C CYS A 348 5.94 13.43 -4.21
N LEU A 349 6.13 13.52 -5.53
CA LEU A 349 5.52 14.54 -6.38
C LEU A 349 4.03 14.23 -6.62
N PRO A 350 3.23 15.20 -7.08
CA PRO A 350 1.89 14.94 -7.58
C PRO A 350 1.89 13.78 -8.57
N MET A 351 1.08 12.74 -8.30
CA MET A 351 1.02 11.54 -9.13
C MET A 351 -0.42 11.00 -9.14
N HIS A 352 -1.18 11.38 -10.16
CA HIS A 352 -2.54 10.88 -10.37
C HIS A 352 -2.99 11.04 -11.83
N HIS A 353 -4.00 10.29 -12.21
CA HIS A 353 -4.55 10.22 -13.57
C HIS A 353 -5.12 11.52 -14.12
N ALA A 354 -5.48 12.47 -13.25
CA ALA A 354 -6.13 13.73 -13.62
C ALA A 354 -5.16 14.93 -13.71
N LEU A 355 -3.83 14.70 -13.69
CA LEU A 355 -2.85 15.77 -13.90
C LEU A 355 -2.84 16.21 -15.36
N SER A 356 -3.03 17.51 -15.60
CA SER A 356 -2.82 18.11 -16.92
C SER A 356 -1.33 18.37 -17.17
N ASP A 357 -0.97 18.59 -18.43
CA ASP A 357 0.40 18.98 -18.80
C ASP A 357 0.82 20.30 -18.12
N GLU A 358 -0.12 21.23 -17.92
CA GLU A 358 0.13 22.45 -17.17
C GLU A 358 0.44 22.15 -15.68
N ASP A 359 -0.32 21.25 -15.04
CA ASP A 359 -0.08 20.84 -13.65
C ASP A 359 1.30 20.16 -13.49
N ILE A 360 1.69 19.33 -14.46
CA ILE A 360 3.01 18.69 -14.52
C ILE A 360 4.11 19.74 -14.68
N GLN A 361 3.95 20.67 -15.62
CA GLN A 361 4.94 21.72 -15.86
C GLN A 361 5.09 22.64 -14.65
N ARG A 362 4.00 23.03 -13.99
CA ARG A 362 4.04 23.81 -12.75
C ARG A 362 4.76 23.06 -11.62
N THR A 363 4.60 21.76 -11.53
CA THR A 363 5.33 20.94 -10.56
C THR A 363 6.83 20.94 -10.87
N LEU A 364 7.21 20.76 -12.14
CA LEU A 364 8.60 20.80 -12.59
C LEU A 364 9.22 22.20 -12.41
N ASP A 365 8.49 23.27 -12.64
CA ASP A 365 8.97 24.65 -12.44
C ASP A 365 9.36 24.92 -10.97
N CYS A 366 8.72 24.29 -10.00
CA CYS A 366 9.12 24.37 -8.61
C CYS A 366 10.50 23.73 -8.36
N ILE A 367 10.87 22.74 -9.15
CA ILE A 367 12.09 21.93 -8.98
C ILE A 367 13.24 22.48 -9.83
N LEU A 368 12.95 22.86 -11.07
CA LEU A 368 13.97 23.24 -12.07
C LEU A 368 14.45 24.71 -11.95
N LYS A 369 13.69 25.56 -11.30
CA LYS A 369 13.92 27.00 -11.11
C LYS A 369 14.14 27.32 -9.63
#